data_03d356a98f83903af1c19c3925b3eed0
#
_entry.id   03d356a98f83903af1c19c3925b3eed0
#
_cell.length_a   1.000
_cell.length_b   1.000
_cell.length_c   1.000
_cell.angle_alpha   90.00
_cell.angle_beta   90.00
_cell.angle_gamma   90.00
#
_symmetry.space_group_name_H-M   'P 1'
#
loop_
_entity.id
_entity.type
_entity.pdbx_description
1 polymer ?
#
loop_
_entity_poly.entity_id
_entity_poly.type
_entity_poly.pdbx_seq_one_letter_code
_entity_poly.pdbx_strand_id
1 'polypeptide(L)'
;MRKLKSWIAPIAVLLLILVCFPALWAEESQKININTAPADELVNLKGIGVKKAKAIIEFRENNGPIKRPEDLIKVPGIGPKTFEANKNRIIAE
;
A
#
# COMPACT_ATOMS: atom_id res chain seq x y z
N MET A 1 0.25 -45.80 18.36
CA MET A 1 -0.41 -45.37 17.13
C MET A 1 -1.51 -44.34 17.37
N ARG A 2 -2.32 -44.50 18.39
CA ARG A 2 -3.38 -43.55 18.71
C ARG A 2 -2.81 -42.19 19.09
N LYS A 3 -1.64 -42.11 19.68
CA LYS A 3 -1.01 -40.86 20.08
C LYS A 3 -0.52 -40.06 18.89
N LEU A 4 -0.18 -40.70 17.80
CA LEU A 4 0.26 -40.03 16.58
C LEU A 4 -0.87 -39.21 15.92
N LYS A 5 -2.09 -39.75 15.93
CA LYS A 5 -3.25 -39.04 15.36
C LYS A 5 -3.59 -37.78 16.12
N SER A 6 -3.42 -37.76 17.44
CA SER A 6 -3.71 -36.60 18.26
C SER A 6 -2.65 -35.49 18.12
N TRP A 7 -1.49 -35.85 17.62
CA TRP A 7 -0.41 -34.87 17.37
C TRP A 7 -0.56 -34.18 16.03
N ILE A 8 -1.11 -34.87 15.04
CA ILE A 8 -1.27 -34.36 13.69
C ILE A 8 -2.34 -33.27 13.62
N ALA A 9 -3.43 -33.45 14.35
CA ALA A 9 -4.55 -32.49 14.35
C ALA A 9 -4.16 -31.09 14.84
N PRO A 10 -3.47 -30.91 15.98
CA PRO A 10 -3.05 -29.60 16.42
C PRO A 10 -2.03 -28.94 15.51
N ILE A 11 -1.18 -29.72 14.88
CA ILE A 11 -0.21 -29.21 13.91
C ILE A 11 -0.91 -28.67 12.68
N ALA A 12 -1.93 -29.35 12.17
CA ALA A 12 -2.69 -28.88 11.02
C ALA A 12 -3.43 -27.58 11.31
N VAL A 13 -3.99 -27.43 12.49
CA VAL A 13 -4.68 -26.20 12.91
C VAL A 13 -3.68 -25.06 13.03
N LEU A 14 -2.51 -25.30 13.57
CA LEU A 14 -1.46 -24.30 13.69
C LEU A 14 -1.00 -23.79 12.32
N LEU A 15 -0.85 -24.68 11.35
CA LEU A 15 -0.47 -24.32 9.99
C LEU A 15 -1.55 -23.46 9.34
N LEU A 16 -2.80 -23.74 9.58
CA LEU A 16 -3.91 -22.95 9.04
C LEU A 16 -3.87 -21.52 9.56
N ILE A 17 -3.62 -21.34 10.84
CA ILE A 17 -3.49 -20.01 11.45
C ILE A 17 -2.33 -19.24 10.85
N LEU A 18 -1.20 -19.89 10.62
CA LEU A 18 -0.03 -19.25 10.02
C LEU A 18 -0.28 -18.79 8.59
N VAL A 19 -1.09 -19.53 7.84
CA VAL A 19 -1.45 -19.13 6.46
C VAL A 19 -2.34 -17.89 6.45
N CYS A 20 -3.25 -17.75 7.42
CA CYS A 20 -4.13 -16.58 7.49
C CYS A 20 -3.38 -15.31 7.92
N PHE A 21 -2.36 -15.43 8.74
CA PHE A 21 -1.60 -14.28 9.24
C PHE A 21 -0.95 -13.43 8.13
N PRO A 22 -0.25 -14.03 7.16
CA PRO A 22 0.36 -13.26 6.08
C PRO A 22 -0.64 -12.43 5.27
N ALA A 23 -1.86 -12.91 5.10
CA ALA A 23 -2.89 -12.17 4.38
C ALA A 23 -3.25 -10.86 5.06
N LEU A 24 -3.37 -10.85 6.39
CA LEU A 24 -3.65 -9.64 7.15
C LEU A 24 -2.48 -8.64 7.07
N TRP A 25 -1.26 -9.14 7.14
CA TRP A 25 -0.07 -8.29 7.00
C TRP A 25 0.03 -7.69 5.61
N ALA A 26 -0.37 -8.43 4.59
CA ALA A 26 -0.35 -7.93 3.23
C ALA A 26 -1.29 -6.74 3.04
N GLU A 27 -2.45 -6.75 3.70
CA GLU A 27 -3.39 -5.62 3.63
C GLU A 27 -2.81 -4.37 4.26
N GLU A 28 -2.15 -4.48 5.42
CA GLU A 28 -1.53 -3.34 6.08
C GLU A 28 -0.33 -2.81 5.31
N SER A 29 0.40 -3.69 4.63
CA SER A 29 1.60 -3.30 3.88
C SER A 29 1.29 -2.66 2.53
N GLN A 30 0.00 -2.53 2.16
CA GLN A 30 -0.40 -1.94 0.88
C GLN A 30 -0.40 -0.41 0.87
N LYS A 31 -0.05 0.24 1.95
CA LYS A 31 0.11 1.69 1.96
C LYS A 31 1.32 2.08 1.10
N ILE A 32 1.13 3.12 0.31
CA ILE A 32 2.13 3.58 -0.64
C ILE A 32 2.73 4.88 -0.13
N ASN A 33 4.05 4.92 -0.01
CA ASN A 33 4.77 6.13 0.35
C ASN A 33 4.99 6.97 -0.91
N ILE A 34 4.28 8.09 -1.00
CA ILE A 34 4.32 8.94 -2.19
C ILE A 34 5.65 9.62 -2.42
N ASN A 35 6.54 9.62 -1.42
CA ASN A 35 7.87 10.19 -1.56
C ASN A 35 8.91 9.21 -2.13
N THR A 36 8.67 7.92 -2.01
CA THR A 36 9.64 6.90 -2.42
C THR A 36 9.13 5.93 -3.46
N ALA A 37 7.81 5.85 -3.65
CA ALA A 37 7.23 4.87 -4.55
C ALA A 37 7.63 5.13 -6.00
N PRO A 38 7.98 4.09 -6.77
CA PRO A 38 8.21 4.22 -8.20
C PRO A 38 6.87 4.35 -8.95
N ALA A 39 6.95 4.69 -10.25
CA ALA A 39 5.77 4.92 -11.07
C ALA A 39 4.85 3.71 -11.12
N ASP A 40 5.40 2.50 -11.26
CA ASP A 40 4.62 1.27 -11.35
C ASP A 40 3.85 0.96 -10.06
N GLU A 41 4.30 1.48 -8.93
CA GLU A 41 3.59 1.35 -7.66
C GLU A 41 2.52 2.43 -7.52
N LEU A 42 2.83 3.66 -7.93
CA LEU A 42 1.88 4.77 -7.85
C LEU A 42 0.63 4.55 -8.70
N VAL A 43 0.75 3.84 -9.81
CA VAL A 43 -0.42 3.56 -10.67
C VAL A 43 -1.43 2.61 -10.01
N ASN A 44 -1.07 1.98 -8.90
CA ASN A 44 -2.00 1.16 -8.13
C ASN A 44 -2.99 1.99 -7.32
N LEU A 45 -2.74 3.28 -7.18
CA LEU A 45 -3.68 4.19 -6.53
C LEU A 45 -4.87 4.45 -7.45
N LYS A 46 -6.04 4.63 -6.84
CA LYS A 46 -7.26 4.86 -7.60
C LYS A 46 -7.20 6.19 -8.34
N GLY A 47 -7.53 6.15 -9.62
CA GLY A 47 -7.55 7.35 -10.45
C GLY A 47 -6.17 7.88 -10.85
N ILE A 48 -5.11 7.15 -10.55
CA ILE A 48 -3.75 7.55 -10.90
C ILE A 48 -3.23 6.61 -11.98
N GLY A 49 -3.16 7.14 -13.19
CA GLY A 49 -2.56 6.44 -14.32
C GLY A 49 -1.10 6.85 -14.48
N VAL A 50 -0.50 6.43 -15.59
CA VAL A 50 0.92 6.66 -15.87
C VAL A 50 1.27 8.16 -15.86
N LYS A 51 0.43 9.01 -16.43
CA LYS A 51 0.68 10.45 -16.47
C LYS A 51 0.71 11.08 -15.09
N LYS A 52 -0.26 10.72 -14.24
CA LYS A 52 -0.33 11.26 -12.88
C LYS A 52 0.79 10.70 -12.00
N ALA A 53 1.17 9.45 -12.20
CA ALA A 53 2.30 8.86 -11.50
C ALA A 53 3.59 9.62 -11.83
N LYS A 54 3.82 9.92 -13.10
CA LYS A 54 4.98 10.73 -13.51
C LYS A 54 4.91 12.14 -12.93
N ALA A 55 3.73 12.75 -12.89
CA ALA A 55 3.56 14.07 -12.31
C ALA A 55 3.91 14.10 -10.82
N ILE A 56 3.57 13.05 -10.08
CA ILE A 56 3.95 12.92 -8.68
C ILE A 56 5.46 12.87 -8.53
N ILE A 57 6.12 12.06 -9.35
CA ILE A 57 7.57 11.90 -9.31
C ILE A 57 8.25 13.22 -9.63
N GLU A 58 7.83 13.91 -10.69
CA GLU A 58 8.39 15.20 -11.06
C GLU A 58 8.17 16.24 -9.97
N PHE A 59 6.97 16.24 -9.36
CA PHE A 59 6.66 17.19 -8.30
C PHE A 59 7.60 17.01 -7.10
N ARG A 60 7.80 15.77 -6.65
CA ARG A 60 8.67 15.53 -5.50
C ARG A 60 10.15 15.78 -5.81
N GLU A 61 10.56 15.62 -7.06
CA GLU A 61 11.93 15.93 -7.48
C GLU A 61 12.18 17.42 -7.57
N ASN A 62 11.20 18.18 -8.06
CA ASN A 62 11.35 19.61 -8.27
C ASN A 62 11.06 20.45 -7.02
N ASN A 63 10.19 19.96 -6.14
CA ASN A 63 9.71 20.71 -4.97
C ASN A 63 10.16 20.12 -3.64
N GLY A 64 10.89 19.00 -3.68
CA GLY A 64 11.27 18.26 -2.47
C GLY A 64 10.16 17.35 -1.98
N PRO A 65 10.41 16.67 -0.85
CA PRO A 65 9.46 15.68 -0.33
C PRO A 65 8.08 16.28 -0.04
N ILE A 66 7.06 15.49 -0.32
CA ILE A 66 5.69 15.83 0.05
C ILE A 66 5.58 15.60 1.55
N LYS A 67 5.29 16.65 2.31
CA LYS A 67 5.33 16.61 3.77
C LYS A 67 4.11 15.94 4.38
N ARG A 68 2.95 16.12 3.74
CA ARG A 68 1.68 15.57 4.23
C ARG A 68 0.94 14.90 3.07
N PRO A 69 0.19 13.83 3.32
CA PRO A 69 -0.59 13.21 2.25
C PRO A 69 -1.54 14.18 1.55
N GLU A 70 -2.12 15.14 2.29
CA GLU A 70 -3.02 16.15 1.74
C GLU A 70 -2.36 17.01 0.67
N ASP A 71 -1.06 17.17 0.74
CA ASP A 71 -0.30 17.98 -0.23
C ASP A 71 -0.22 17.32 -1.61
N LEU A 72 -0.68 16.08 -1.73
CA LEU A 72 -0.78 15.41 -3.03
C LEU A 72 -1.64 16.18 -4.01
N ILE A 73 -2.61 16.95 -3.52
CA ILE A 73 -3.46 17.77 -4.38
C ILE A 73 -2.72 18.92 -5.08
N LYS A 74 -1.52 19.25 -4.62
CA LYS A 74 -0.66 20.25 -5.24
C LYS A 74 -0.02 19.75 -6.53
N VAL A 75 -0.02 18.43 -6.73
CA VAL A 75 0.51 17.84 -7.95
C VAL A 75 -0.45 18.14 -9.12
N PRO A 76 0.04 18.67 -10.25
CA PRO A 76 -0.82 18.93 -11.40
C PRO A 76 -1.56 17.67 -11.86
N GLY A 77 -2.85 17.77 -12.04
CA GLY A 77 -3.69 16.67 -12.45
C GLY A 77 -4.30 15.86 -11.32
N ILE A 78 -3.91 16.11 -10.07
CA ILE A 78 -4.47 15.43 -8.92
C ILE A 78 -5.33 16.39 -8.13
N GLY A 79 -6.61 16.07 -8.04
CA GLY A 79 -7.58 16.87 -7.32
C GLY A 79 -8.00 16.26 -5.99
N PRO A 80 -8.86 16.96 -5.24
CA PRO A 80 -9.34 16.48 -3.93
C PRO A 80 -10.04 15.12 -4.01
N LYS A 81 -10.75 14.83 -5.07
CA LYS A 81 -11.45 13.56 -5.23
C LYS A 81 -10.49 12.39 -5.30
N THR A 82 -9.41 12.56 -6.05
CA THR A 82 -8.37 11.52 -6.17
C THR A 82 -7.68 11.30 -4.82
N PHE A 83 -7.39 12.37 -4.10
CA PHE A 83 -6.81 12.26 -2.76
C PHE A 83 -7.76 11.54 -1.80
N GLU A 84 -9.04 11.93 -1.76
CA GLU A 84 -10.02 11.30 -0.87
C GLU A 84 -10.18 9.82 -1.15
N ALA A 85 -10.13 9.41 -2.41
CA ALA A 85 -10.23 8.00 -2.80
C ALA A 85 -9.05 7.17 -2.30
N ASN A 86 -7.93 7.80 -2.01
CA ASN A 86 -6.68 7.10 -1.67
C ASN A 86 -6.13 7.44 -0.28
N LYS A 87 -6.76 8.32 0.47
CA LYS A 87 -6.20 8.84 1.73
C LYS A 87 -5.82 7.77 2.75
N ASN A 88 -6.52 6.64 2.75
CA ASN A 88 -6.23 5.54 3.66
C ASN A 88 -5.14 4.59 3.14
N ARG A 89 -4.66 4.83 1.93
CA ARG A 89 -3.67 3.98 1.27
C ARG A 89 -2.34 4.67 1.02
N ILE A 90 -2.22 5.94 1.37
CA ILE A 90 -1.00 6.72 1.13
C ILE A 90 -0.40 7.21 2.44
N ILE A 91 0.92 7.27 2.44
CA ILE A 91 1.71 7.90 3.51
C ILE A 91 2.72 8.83 2.87
N ALA A 92 3.18 9.81 3.65
CA ALA A 92 4.20 10.77 3.23
C ALA A 92 5.29 10.80 4.31
N GLU A 93 6.35 10.04 4.07
CA GLU A 93 7.49 9.93 5.01
C GLU A 93 8.81 10.26 4.36
#